data_8e9decef3e40008bfe480250a355ea84
#
_entry.id   8e9decef3e40008bfe480250a355ea84
#
_cell.length_a   1.000
_cell.length_b   1.000
_cell.length_c   1.000
_cell.angle_alpha   90.00
_cell.angle_beta   90.00
_cell.angle_gamma   90.00
#
_symmetry.space_group_name_H-M   'P 1'
#
loop_
_entity.id
_entity.type
_entity.pdbx_description
1 polymer ?
#
loop_
_entity_poly.entity_id
_entity_poly.type
_entity_poly.pdbx_seq_one_letter_code
_entity_poly.pdbx_strand_id
1 'polypeptide(L)'
;MATTEIKIGGLGGQGVILAGMIIGKAAALFDQKDATLTQAFGPEARGSACSAQVIVSDGKILYPYVHHPDIMVSLSQDAYARFVPELKPDGVLIVEQDLVKPTGLPKTTRVFGVPATRIAEELGRKMVLNIVVVGFFAAVVKLVGVDAMRQALKSSVPSGTEDLNLRAFDRGYQYGLEHYPQA
;
A
#
# COMPACT_ATOMS: atom_id res chain seq x y z
N MET A 1 18.38 12.23 -7.87
CA MET A 1 17.09 11.65 -8.28
C MET A 1 16.55 10.91 -7.09
N ALA A 2 15.35 11.25 -6.66
CA ALA A 2 14.73 10.58 -5.52
C ALA A 2 14.15 9.22 -5.96
N THR A 3 14.49 8.17 -5.22
CA THR A 3 13.95 6.82 -5.42
C THR A 3 13.32 6.37 -4.12
N THR A 4 12.10 5.87 -4.18
CA THR A 4 11.36 5.36 -3.03
C THR A 4 11.04 3.89 -3.24
N GLU A 5 11.45 3.07 -2.30
CA GLU A 5 11.20 1.63 -2.27
C GLU A 5 10.03 1.31 -1.34
N ILE A 6 9.04 0.60 -1.87
CA ILE A 6 7.79 0.26 -1.17
C ILE A 6 7.63 -1.25 -1.15
N LYS A 7 7.29 -1.80 0.01
CA LYS A 7 6.90 -3.21 0.15
C LYS A 7 5.53 -3.32 0.79
N ILE A 8 4.61 -3.99 0.11
CA ILE A 8 3.26 -4.27 0.63
C ILE A 8 3.19 -5.75 0.92
N GLY A 9 2.90 -6.11 2.16
CA GLY A 9 2.79 -7.49 2.61
C GLY A 9 1.40 -7.80 3.17
N GLY A 10 0.94 -9.01 2.93
CA GLY A 10 -0.34 -9.51 3.42
C GLY A 10 -0.53 -10.99 3.14
N LEU A 11 -1.75 -11.47 3.31
CA LEU A 11 -2.14 -12.81 2.96
C LEU A 11 -2.74 -12.87 1.54
N GLY A 12 -2.61 -14.00 0.88
CA GLY A 12 -3.28 -14.27 -0.38
C GLY A 12 -4.80 -14.03 -0.23
N GLY A 13 -5.37 -13.22 -1.14
CA GLY A 13 -6.78 -12.78 -1.08
C GLY A 13 -7.00 -11.39 -0.50
N GLN A 14 -6.01 -10.75 0.14
CA GLN A 14 -6.12 -9.38 0.65
C GLN A 14 -5.86 -8.28 -0.40
N GLY A 15 -5.64 -8.64 -1.67
CA GLY A 15 -5.44 -7.66 -2.75
C GLY A 15 -4.11 -6.93 -2.73
N VAL A 16 -3.07 -7.53 -2.13
CA VAL A 16 -1.71 -6.98 -1.99
C VAL A 16 -1.12 -6.57 -3.35
N ILE A 17 -1.21 -7.46 -4.33
CA ILE A 17 -0.64 -7.21 -5.67
C ILE A 17 -1.37 -6.08 -6.39
N LEU A 18 -2.70 -6.04 -6.29
CA LEU A 18 -3.49 -4.96 -6.88
C LEU A 18 -3.16 -3.61 -6.25
N ALA A 19 -2.95 -3.55 -4.93
CA ALA A 19 -2.52 -2.32 -4.26
C ALA A 19 -1.17 -1.82 -4.80
N GLY A 20 -0.18 -2.69 -4.92
CA GLY A 20 1.12 -2.36 -5.52
C GLY A 20 1.00 -1.93 -6.98
N MET A 21 0.17 -2.62 -7.76
CA MET A 21 -0.07 -2.28 -9.17
C MET A 21 -0.69 -0.88 -9.31
N ILE A 22 -1.65 -0.52 -8.49
CA ILE A 22 -2.29 0.81 -8.54
C ILE A 22 -1.26 1.90 -8.24
N ILE A 23 -0.43 1.74 -7.21
CA ILE A 23 0.62 2.71 -6.85
C ILE A 23 1.63 2.86 -7.99
N GLY A 24 2.17 1.75 -8.49
CA GLY A 24 3.14 1.77 -9.59
C GLY A 24 2.58 2.36 -10.89
N LYS A 25 1.34 1.98 -11.24
CA LYS A 25 0.64 2.50 -12.41
C LYS A 25 0.33 3.99 -12.29
N ALA A 26 -0.08 4.44 -11.10
CA ALA A 26 -0.31 5.86 -10.83
C ALA A 26 0.96 6.67 -11.05
N ALA A 27 2.08 6.22 -10.51
CA ALA A 27 3.38 6.86 -10.69
C ALA A 27 3.80 6.92 -12.16
N ALA A 28 3.75 5.77 -12.86
CA ALA A 28 4.31 5.66 -14.21
C ALA A 28 3.43 6.27 -15.31
N LEU A 29 2.10 6.12 -15.22
CA LEU A 29 1.20 6.52 -16.30
C LEU A 29 0.55 7.89 -16.09
N PHE A 30 0.44 8.34 -14.84
CA PHE A 30 -0.35 9.53 -14.50
C PHE A 30 0.43 10.59 -13.70
N ASP A 31 1.66 10.29 -13.23
CA ASP A 31 2.47 11.20 -12.40
C ASP A 31 3.90 11.40 -12.97
N GLN A 32 4.16 10.96 -14.20
CA GLN A 32 5.40 11.16 -14.96
C GLN A 32 6.67 10.69 -14.22
N LYS A 33 6.57 9.61 -13.45
CA LYS A 33 7.70 8.96 -12.76
C LYS A 33 8.02 7.62 -13.39
N ASP A 34 9.22 7.10 -13.16
CA ASP A 34 9.51 5.70 -13.45
C ASP A 34 8.99 4.82 -12.29
N ALA A 35 8.43 3.66 -12.63
CA ALA A 35 8.02 2.69 -11.62
C ALA A 35 8.25 1.25 -12.07
N THR A 36 8.58 0.38 -11.13
CA THR A 36 8.63 -1.07 -11.32
C THR A 36 7.75 -1.76 -10.29
N LEU A 37 7.23 -2.93 -10.66
CA LEU A 37 6.49 -3.81 -9.76
C LEU A 37 7.06 -5.21 -9.86
N THR A 38 7.48 -5.77 -8.74
CA THR A 38 7.76 -7.19 -8.58
C THR A 38 6.85 -7.79 -7.52
N GLN A 39 6.61 -9.10 -7.58
CA GLN A 39 5.68 -9.77 -6.70
C GLN A 39 6.25 -11.12 -6.25
N ALA A 40 5.96 -11.47 -5.00
CA ALA A 40 6.33 -12.75 -4.44
C ALA A 40 5.11 -13.41 -3.79
N PHE A 41 4.91 -14.68 -4.12
CA PHE A 41 3.83 -15.50 -3.59
C PHE A 41 4.41 -16.58 -2.68
N GLY A 42 3.68 -16.94 -1.62
CA GLY A 42 3.97 -18.13 -0.85
C GLY A 42 3.56 -19.40 -1.62
N PRO A 43 3.90 -20.58 -1.08
CA PRO A 43 3.65 -21.87 -1.76
C PRO A 43 2.16 -22.19 -1.95
N GLU A 44 1.27 -21.54 -1.20
CA GLU A 44 -0.17 -21.73 -1.29
C GLU A 44 -0.86 -20.52 -1.91
N ALA A 45 -1.82 -20.74 -2.78
CA ALA A 45 -2.55 -19.67 -3.50
C ALA A 45 -3.43 -18.80 -2.58
N ARG A 46 -3.82 -19.30 -1.41
CA ARG A 46 -4.61 -18.59 -0.41
C ARG A 46 -4.05 -18.84 0.99
N GLY A 47 -4.06 -17.78 1.84
CA GLY A 47 -3.64 -17.89 3.23
C GLY A 47 -2.13 -17.86 3.47
N SER A 48 -1.28 -17.94 2.45
CA SER A 48 0.16 -17.75 2.60
C SER A 48 0.55 -16.28 2.44
N ALA A 49 1.65 -15.88 3.09
CA ALA A 49 2.17 -14.52 2.97
C ALA A 49 2.59 -14.22 1.53
N CYS A 50 2.10 -13.12 0.99
CA CYS A 50 2.49 -12.60 -0.32
C CYS A 50 2.97 -11.16 -0.18
N SER A 51 3.75 -10.69 -1.14
CA SER A 51 4.20 -9.31 -1.17
C SER A 51 4.22 -8.74 -2.59
N ALA A 52 3.93 -7.45 -2.68
CA ALA A 52 4.21 -6.60 -3.83
C ALA A 52 5.34 -5.63 -3.47
N GLN A 53 6.29 -5.48 -4.37
CA GLN A 53 7.41 -4.55 -4.22
C GLN A 53 7.31 -3.52 -5.35
N VAL A 54 7.26 -2.26 -4.98
CA VAL A 54 7.16 -1.14 -5.93
C VAL A 54 8.34 -0.22 -5.72
N ILE A 55 9.01 0.14 -6.80
CA ILE A 55 9.99 1.22 -6.80
C ILE A 55 9.41 2.36 -7.61
N VAL A 56 9.42 3.56 -7.04
CA VAL A 56 9.05 4.80 -7.73
C VAL A 56 10.25 5.72 -7.75
N SER A 57 10.58 6.27 -8.91
CA SER A 57 11.77 7.10 -9.08
C SER A 57 11.52 8.27 -10.04
N ASP A 58 12.19 9.39 -9.80
CA ASP A 58 12.25 10.52 -10.72
C ASP A 58 13.21 10.27 -11.90
N GLY A 59 13.80 9.09 -11.97
CA GLY A 59 14.74 8.71 -13.04
C GLY A 59 14.79 7.21 -13.24
N LYS A 60 15.57 6.77 -14.23
CA LYS A 60 15.62 5.37 -14.68
C LYS A 60 15.94 4.39 -13.55
N ILE A 61 15.08 3.40 -13.37
CA ILE A 61 15.25 2.29 -12.43
C ILE A 61 16.12 1.21 -13.10
N LEU A 62 17.30 0.96 -12.53
CA LEU A 62 18.26 -0.01 -13.07
C LEU A 62 18.13 -1.40 -12.41
N TYR A 63 17.50 -1.48 -11.23
CA TYR A 63 17.34 -2.71 -10.47
C TYR A 63 15.93 -2.79 -9.88
N PRO A 64 15.15 -3.84 -10.19
CA PRO A 64 13.71 -3.85 -9.89
C PRO A 64 13.34 -4.42 -8.51
N TYR A 65 14.30 -4.90 -7.73
CA TYR A 65 14.01 -5.54 -6.45
C TYR A 65 14.24 -4.60 -5.28
N VAL A 66 13.34 -4.69 -4.30
CA VAL A 66 13.39 -3.96 -3.04
C VAL A 66 14.09 -4.81 -1.98
N HIS A 67 15.16 -4.30 -1.38
CA HIS A 67 15.86 -4.97 -0.29
C HIS A 67 15.58 -4.32 1.06
N HIS A 68 15.59 -3.00 1.12
CA HIS A 68 15.35 -2.22 2.33
C HIS A 68 14.33 -1.13 2.04
N PRO A 69 13.03 -1.43 2.13
CA PRO A 69 12.00 -0.48 1.78
C PRO A 69 12.03 0.78 2.65
N ASP A 70 11.77 1.91 2.03
CA ASP A 70 11.49 3.19 2.71
C ASP A 70 10.10 3.17 3.34
N ILE A 71 9.18 2.46 2.69
CA ILE A 71 7.78 2.36 3.09
C ILE A 71 7.35 0.91 3.10
N MET A 72 6.79 0.48 4.21
CA MET A 72 6.17 -0.84 4.33
C MET A 72 4.68 -0.71 4.66
N VAL A 73 3.88 -1.52 3.98
CA VAL A 73 2.46 -1.69 4.26
C VAL A 73 2.21 -3.13 4.70
N SER A 74 1.66 -3.32 5.89
CA SER A 74 1.39 -4.65 6.45
C SER A 74 -0.11 -4.85 6.70
N LEU A 75 -0.70 -5.81 5.98
CA LEU A 75 -2.13 -6.13 6.05
C LEU A 75 -2.42 -7.35 6.94
N SER A 76 -1.40 -8.05 7.44
CA SER A 76 -1.54 -9.17 8.36
C SER A 76 -0.37 -9.22 9.34
N GLN A 77 -0.58 -9.83 10.49
CA GLN A 77 0.47 -10.00 11.50
C GLN A 77 1.63 -10.87 10.97
N ASP A 78 1.34 -11.90 10.18
CA ASP A 78 2.35 -12.78 9.59
C ASP A 78 3.23 -12.03 8.60
N ALA A 79 2.62 -11.20 7.74
CA ALA A 79 3.38 -10.35 6.81
C ALA A 79 4.23 -9.31 7.56
N TYR A 80 3.68 -8.72 8.63
CA TYR A 80 4.42 -7.82 9.50
C TYR A 80 5.66 -8.52 10.07
N ALA A 81 5.48 -9.65 10.75
CA ALA A 81 6.58 -10.38 11.38
C ALA A 81 7.67 -10.79 10.38
N ARG A 82 7.24 -11.17 9.16
CA ARG A 82 8.15 -11.63 8.11
C ARG A 82 8.95 -10.50 7.47
N PHE A 83 8.33 -9.36 7.20
CA PHE A 83 8.93 -8.33 6.35
C PHE A 83 9.43 -7.09 7.12
N VAL A 84 8.93 -6.84 8.34
CA VAL A 84 9.35 -5.65 9.11
C VAL A 84 10.86 -5.57 9.37
N PRO A 85 11.63 -6.69 9.50
CA PRO A 85 13.08 -6.61 9.64
C PRO A 85 13.81 -5.98 8.43
N GLU A 86 13.16 -5.93 7.28
CA GLU A 86 13.72 -5.32 6.07
C GLU A 86 13.51 -3.79 6.01
N LEU A 87 12.53 -3.26 6.78
CA LEU A 87 12.20 -1.82 6.78
C LEU A 87 13.39 -0.99 7.28
N LYS A 88 13.69 0.10 6.58
CA LYS A 88 14.69 1.07 7.05
C LYS A 88 14.33 1.60 8.45
N PRO A 89 15.31 1.84 9.34
CA PRO A 89 15.03 2.29 10.71
C PRO A 89 14.25 3.61 10.82
N ASP A 90 14.41 4.49 9.84
CA ASP A 90 13.72 5.79 9.72
C ASP A 90 12.55 5.73 8.71
N GLY A 91 12.19 4.53 8.30
CA GLY A 91 11.14 4.28 7.32
C GLY A 91 9.73 4.56 7.83
N VAL A 92 8.78 4.39 6.93
CA VAL A 92 7.34 4.52 7.19
C VAL A 92 6.70 3.14 7.23
N LEU A 93 5.97 2.84 8.29
CA LEU A 93 5.15 1.65 8.40
C LEU A 93 3.66 2.02 8.40
N ILE A 94 2.92 1.47 7.45
CA ILE A 94 1.46 1.53 7.41
C ILE A 94 0.91 0.16 7.79
N VAL A 95 -0.05 0.12 8.71
CA VAL A 95 -0.65 -1.15 9.17
C VAL A 95 -2.17 -1.13 9.08
N GLU A 96 -2.73 -2.28 8.77
CA GLU A 96 -4.13 -2.56 9.10
C GLU A 96 -4.24 -2.72 10.62
N GLN A 97 -4.75 -1.68 11.29
CA GLN A 97 -4.58 -1.52 12.75
C GLN A 97 -5.35 -2.54 13.61
N ASP A 98 -6.39 -3.16 13.06
CA ASP A 98 -7.16 -4.16 13.78
C ASP A 98 -6.52 -5.56 13.68
N LEU A 99 -5.70 -5.80 12.67
CA LEU A 99 -5.05 -7.08 12.38
C LEU A 99 -3.57 -7.12 12.75
N VAL A 100 -2.90 -5.96 12.81
CA VAL A 100 -1.45 -5.86 13.01
C VAL A 100 -1.15 -5.11 14.29
N LYS A 101 -0.34 -5.72 15.15
CA LYS A 101 0.17 -5.12 16.40
C LYS A 101 1.68 -4.86 16.23
N PRO A 102 2.08 -3.64 15.90
CA PRO A 102 3.49 -3.30 15.76
C PRO A 102 4.24 -3.40 17.09
N THR A 103 5.38 -4.08 17.09
CA THR A 103 6.26 -4.22 18.25
C THR A 103 7.73 -4.20 17.82
N GLY A 104 8.62 -3.79 18.71
CA GLY A 104 10.07 -3.88 18.48
C GLY A 104 10.63 -2.92 17.44
N LEU A 105 9.90 -1.88 17.07
CA LEU A 105 10.34 -0.90 16.07
C LEU A 105 11.34 0.12 16.65
N PRO A 106 12.29 0.60 15.83
CA PRO A 106 13.08 1.78 16.17
C PRO A 106 12.19 2.99 16.46
N LYS A 107 12.64 3.87 17.35
CA LYS A 107 11.89 5.12 17.66
C LYS A 107 11.80 6.09 16.47
N THR A 108 12.67 5.93 15.51
CA THR A 108 12.71 6.73 14.27
C THR A 108 11.69 6.30 13.23
N THR A 109 11.15 5.08 13.34
CA THR A 109 10.13 4.56 12.42
C THR A 109 8.81 5.30 12.64
N ARG A 110 8.25 5.85 11.56
CA ARG A 110 6.93 6.49 11.58
C ARG A 110 5.85 5.44 11.32
N VAL A 111 4.90 5.32 12.24
CA VAL A 111 3.85 4.29 12.15
C VAL A 111 2.49 4.95 11.96
N PHE A 112 1.75 4.51 10.94
CA PHE A 112 0.41 4.95 10.62
C PHE A 112 -0.54 3.74 10.58
N GLY A 113 -1.66 3.84 11.26
CA GLY A 113 -2.67 2.77 11.31
C GLY A 113 -3.99 3.18 10.66
N VAL A 114 -4.58 2.26 9.92
CA VAL A 114 -5.90 2.44 9.30
C VAL A 114 -6.79 1.23 9.57
N PRO A 115 -8.07 1.40 10.02
CA PRO A 115 -9.00 0.29 10.25
C PRO A 115 -9.65 -0.12 8.92
N ALA A 116 -8.82 -0.59 7.96
CA ALA A 116 -9.24 -0.80 6.59
C ALA A 116 -10.32 -1.87 6.45
N THR A 117 -10.25 -2.91 7.27
CA THR A 117 -11.27 -3.98 7.30
C THR A 117 -12.63 -3.43 7.71
N ARG A 118 -12.69 -2.64 8.80
CA ARG A 118 -13.95 -2.02 9.26
C ARG A 118 -14.54 -1.07 8.23
N ILE A 119 -13.70 -0.20 7.65
CA ILE A 119 -14.14 0.73 6.60
C ILE A 119 -14.68 -0.02 5.39
N ALA A 120 -14.03 -1.12 4.98
CA ALA A 120 -14.50 -1.96 3.88
C ALA A 120 -15.84 -2.66 4.21
N GLU A 121 -16.01 -3.14 5.45
CA GLU A 121 -17.25 -3.74 5.93
C GLU A 121 -18.41 -2.73 5.93
N GLU A 122 -18.19 -1.50 6.37
CA GLU A 122 -19.18 -0.41 6.32
C GLU A 122 -19.62 -0.10 4.88
N LEU A 123 -18.75 -0.31 3.89
CA LEU A 123 -19.07 -0.19 2.47
C LEU A 123 -19.76 -1.44 1.90
N GLY A 124 -19.98 -2.46 2.74
CA GLY A 124 -20.67 -3.70 2.39
C GLY A 124 -19.80 -4.76 1.69
N ARG A 125 -18.49 -4.54 1.56
CA ARG A 125 -17.58 -5.46 0.84
C ARG A 125 -16.18 -5.50 1.45
N LYS A 126 -15.87 -6.52 2.25
CA LYS A 126 -14.52 -6.74 2.81
C LYS A 126 -13.40 -6.76 1.77
N MET A 127 -13.70 -7.18 0.56
CA MET A 127 -12.70 -7.31 -0.51
C MET A 127 -12.04 -5.99 -0.92
N VAL A 128 -12.63 -4.83 -0.59
CA VAL A 128 -12.05 -3.52 -0.96
C VAL A 128 -11.11 -2.95 0.11
N LEU A 129 -10.75 -3.72 1.13
CA LEU A 129 -9.84 -3.25 2.19
C LEU A 129 -8.49 -2.76 1.63
N ASN A 130 -7.95 -3.43 0.62
CA ASN A 130 -6.73 -3.00 -0.06
C ASN A 130 -6.87 -1.62 -0.69
N ILE A 131 -8.03 -1.30 -1.23
CA ILE A 131 -8.31 0.01 -1.85
C ILE A 131 -8.43 1.10 -0.79
N VAL A 132 -9.03 0.79 0.37
CA VAL A 132 -9.02 1.70 1.54
C VAL A 132 -7.57 2.01 1.94
N VAL A 133 -6.71 0.99 2.00
CA VAL A 133 -5.28 1.16 2.32
C VAL A 133 -4.56 1.99 1.27
N VAL A 134 -4.86 1.81 -0.02
CA VAL A 134 -4.27 2.64 -1.10
C VAL A 134 -4.68 4.11 -0.98
N GLY A 135 -5.94 4.39 -0.64
CA GLY A 135 -6.40 5.75 -0.36
C GLY A 135 -5.71 6.36 0.86
N PHE A 136 -5.60 5.60 1.94
CA PHE A 136 -4.86 6.01 3.13
C PHE A 136 -3.37 6.28 2.84
N PHE A 137 -2.72 5.39 2.09
CA PHE A 137 -1.34 5.58 1.62
C PHE A 137 -1.18 6.91 0.89
N ALA A 138 -2.09 7.24 -0.03
CA ALA A 138 -2.05 8.51 -0.76
C ALA A 138 -2.10 9.73 0.17
N ALA A 139 -2.87 9.65 1.26
CA ALA A 139 -3.00 10.74 2.23
C ALA A 139 -1.74 10.93 3.08
N VAL A 140 -1.12 9.84 3.58
CA VAL A 140 -0.03 9.93 4.57
C VAL A 140 1.35 9.91 3.94
N VAL A 141 1.53 9.37 2.74
CA VAL A 141 2.83 9.27 2.07
C VAL A 141 3.07 10.42 1.09
N LYS A 142 2.04 10.81 0.34
CA LYS A 142 2.10 11.90 -0.66
C LYS A 142 3.18 11.74 -1.74
N LEU A 143 3.52 10.49 -2.08
CA LEU A 143 4.54 10.15 -3.07
C LEU A 143 4.07 10.37 -4.51
N VAL A 144 2.79 10.11 -4.75
CA VAL A 144 2.11 10.19 -6.05
C VAL A 144 0.86 11.04 -5.89
N GLY A 145 0.54 11.84 -6.89
CA GLY A 145 -0.65 12.70 -6.88
C GLY A 145 -1.94 11.91 -6.66
N VAL A 146 -2.84 12.42 -5.83
CA VAL A 146 -4.11 11.74 -5.47
C VAL A 146 -4.99 11.48 -6.70
N ASP A 147 -5.01 12.40 -7.65
CA ASP A 147 -5.78 12.23 -8.89
C ASP A 147 -5.17 11.18 -9.82
N ALA A 148 -3.83 11.09 -9.86
CA ALA A 148 -3.12 10.00 -10.54
C ALA A 148 -3.47 8.63 -9.92
N MET A 149 -3.55 8.55 -8.60
CA MET A 149 -3.97 7.33 -7.88
C MET A 149 -5.42 6.94 -8.23
N ARG A 150 -6.35 7.91 -8.29
CA ARG A 150 -7.74 7.65 -8.68
C ARG A 150 -7.86 7.18 -10.14
N GLN A 151 -7.08 7.75 -11.05
CA GLN A 151 -7.07 7.32 -12.46
C GLN A 151 -6.52 5.90 -12.61
N ALA A 152 -5.41 5.59 -11.93
CA ALA A 152 -4.83 4.25 -11.91
C ALA A 152 -5.81 3.23 -11.32
N LEU A 153 -6.50 3.57 -10.24
CA LEU A 153 -7.53 2.74 -9.62
C LEU A 153 -8.64 2.40 -10.61
N LYS A 154 -9.27 3.40 -11.24
CA LYS A 154 -10.34 3.20 -12.23
C LYS A 154 -9.95 2.23 -13.34
N SER A 155 -8.72 2.33 -13.83
CA SER A 155 -8.21 1.49 -14.91
C SER A 155 -7.66 0.12 -14.47
N SER A 156 -7.72 -0.19 -13.17
CA SER A 156 -7.16 -1.42 -12.60
C SER A 156 -8.19 -2.33 -11.94
N VAL A 157 -9.40 -1.84 -11.72
CA VAL A 157 -10.49 -2.63 -11.13
C VAL A 157 -11.43 -3.15 -12.23
N PRO A 158 -12.18 -4.23 -11.96
CA PRO A 158 -13.14 -4.76 -12.91
C PRO A 158 -14.22 -3.74 -13.30
N SER A 159 -14.61 -3.74 -14.57
CA SER A 159 -15.68 -2.89 -15.07
C SER A 159 -16.98 -3.07 -14.28
N GLY A 160 -17.61 -1.96 -13.90
CA GLY A 160 -18.81 -1.93 -13.08
C GLY A 160 -18.55 -1.92 -11.56
N THR A 161 -17.29 -1.94 -11.14
CA THR A 161 -16.92 -1.85 -9.71
C THR A 161 -16.23 -0.53 -9.36
N GLU A 162 -16.07 0.36 -10.34
CA GLU A 162 -15.28 1.59 -10.21
C GLU A 162 -15.82 2.48 -9.08
N ASP A 163 -17.13 2.68 -9.00
CA ASP A 163 -17.75 3.56 -7.99
C ASP A 163 -17.54 3.04 -6.57
N LEU A 164 -17.65 1.73 -6.35
CA LEU A 164 -17.39 1.12 -5.06
C LEU A 164 -15.92 1.29 -4.66
N ASN A 165 -15.02 1.03 -5.58
CA ASN A 165 -13.59 1.14 -5.34
C ASN A 165 -13.16 2.60 -5.12
N LEU A 166 -13.71 3.56 -5.85
CA LEU A 166 -13.47 4.99 -5.61
C LEU A 166 -13.95 5.43 -4.23
N ARG A 167 -15.13 4.99 -3.81
CA ARG A 167 -15.62 5.27 -2.44
C ARG A 167 -14.72 4.67 -1.38
N ALA A 168 -14.22 3.45 -1.59
CA ALA A 168 -13.26 2.82 -0.68
C ALA A 168 -11.95 3.61 -0.60
N PHE A 169 -11.42 4.04 -1.72
CA PHE A 169 -10.24 4.91 -1.79
C PHE A 169 -10.48 6.22 -1.04
N ASP A 170 -11.57 6.91 -1.32
CA ASP A 170 -11.89 8.21 -0.72
C ASP A 170 -12.10 8.10 0.80
N ARG A 171 -12.70 7.01 1.30
CA ARG A 171 -12.83 6.75 2.74
C ARG A 171 -11.45 6.58 3.40
N GLY A 172 -10.54 5.81 2.79
CA GLY A 172 -9.17 5.65 3.29
C GLY A 172 -8.38 6.96 3.24
N TYR A 173 -8.49 7.69 2.15
CA TYR A 173 -7.84 9.00 1.98
C TYR A 173 -8.32 10.00 3.02
N GLN A 174 -9.63 10.14 3.20
CA GLN A 174 -10.22 11.04 4.19
C GLN A 174 -9.80 10.67 5.61
N TYR A 175 -9.80 9.37 5.95
CA TYR A 175 -9.32 8.89 7.24
C TYR A 175 -7.88 9.32 7.51
N GLY A 176 -7.00 9.23 6.50
CA GLY A 176 -5.62 9.69 6.60
C GLY A 176 -5.50 11.18 6.88
N LEU A 177 -6.26 12.02 6.17
CA LEU A 177 -6.26 13.47 6.38
C LEU A 177 -6.77 13.87 7.77
N GLU A 178 -7.79 13.20 8.28
CA GLU A 178 -8.40 13.50 9.58
C GLU A 178 -7.51 13.09 10.76
N HIS A 179 -6.88 11.91 10.69
CA HIS A 179 -6.14 11.33 11.80
C HIS A 179 -4.65 11.65 11.77
N TYR A 180 -4.11 11.99 10.60
CA TYR A 180 -2.69 12.29 10.40
C TYR A 180 -2.46 13.57 9.58
N PRO A 181 -2.99 14.71 10.00
CA PRO A 181 -2.93 15.96 9.22
C PRO A 181 -1.50 16.49 9.03
N GLN A 182 -0.55 16.01 9.84
CA GLN A 182 0.87 16.39 9.78
C GLN A 182 1.76 15.38 9.04
N ALA A 183 1.17 14.33 8.41
CA ALA A 183 1.92 13.33 7.67
C ALA A 183 2.54 13.87 6.38
#